data_77d460adc18d6692b07edeae26a1f3fd
#
_entry.id   77d460adc18d6692b07edeae26a1f3fd
#
_cell.length_a   1.000
_cell.length_b   1.000
_cell.length_c   1.000
_cell.angle_alpha   90.00
_cell.angle_beta   90.00
_cell.angle_gamma   90.00
#
_symmetry.space_group_name_H-M   'P 1'
#
loop_
_entity.id
_entity.type
_entity.pdbx_description
1 polymer ?
#
loop_
_entity_poly.entity_id
_entity_poly.type
_entity_poly.pdbx_seq_one_letter_code
_entity_poly.pdbx_strand_id
1 'polypeptide(L)'
;MEVPLGASEERLLGSVDAASLVEQGQWKEHSGLLEQAHGGVLYVDEVNLLPDHLVDQTLDAAASGRYRLEREGLSREVEARFILVGTMNPEEGDLRPQLLDRFTHGVLIRDEYTAEERREIVRARMEFEDHPQDFRNLHRTELEHLRERIQEARTRLKSIRILEEQRVSVSERAASMGLEGIRAELGVLRTARCAAAWRGDDSVNESDLEEAWKL
;
A
#
# COMPACT_ATOMS: atom_id res chain seq x y z
N MET A 1 -5.09 8.99 2.45
CA MET A 1 -6.49 8.84 2.93
C MET A 1 -6.53 7.69 3.91
N GLU A 2 -7.31 7.83 4.97
CA GLU A 2 -7.50 6.79 5.99
C GLU A 2 -8.93 6.25 5.90
N VAL A 3 -9.06 4.92 5.95
CA VAL A 3 -10.36 4.25 5.99
C VAL A 3 -10.75 4.10 7.47
N PRO A 4 -11.84 4.74 7.93
CA PRO A 4 -12.26 4.60 9.31
C PRO A 4 -12.80 3.20 9.59
N LEU A 5 -12.64 2.74 10.82
CA LEU A 5 -13.27 1.50 11.31
C LEU A 5 -14.79 1.57 11.07
N GLY A 6 -15.35 0.50 10.49
CA GLY A 6 -16.78 0.44 10.16
C GLY A 6 -17.18 1.31 8.96
N ALA A 7 -16.25 1.65 8.06
CA ALA A 7 -16.58 2.35 6.83
C ALA A 7 -17.66 1.58 6.05
N SER A 8 -18.69 2.29 5.59
CA SER A 8 -19.70 1.73 4.70
C SER A 8 -19.17 1.62 3.26
N GLU A 9 -19.80 0.76 2.49
CA GLU A 9 -19.52 0.64 1.05
C GLU A 9 -19.66 1.99 0.31
N GLU A 10 -20.67 2.77 0.64
CA GLU A 10 -20.88 4.11 0.06
C GLU A 10 -19.75 5.08 0.38
N ARG A 11 -19.20 5.02 1.59
CA ARG A 11 -18.06 5.84 1.97
C ARG A 11 -16.79 5.41 1.25
N LEU A 12 -16.62 4.12 1.03
CA LEU A 12 -15.45 3.56 0.36
C LEU A 12 -15.47 3.81 -1.15
N LEU A 13 -16.56 3.43 -1.81
CA LEU A 13 -16.69 3.49 -3.27
C LEU A 13 -17.30 4.80 -3.79
N GLY A 14 -18.05 5.50 -2.94
CA GLY A 14 -18.85 6.66 -3.32
C GLY A 14 -20.33 6.34 -3.43
N SER A 15 -21.10 7.39 -3.54
CA SER A 15 -22.56 7.30 -3.64
C SER A 15 -23.11 8.28 -4.68
N VAL A 16 -24.36 8.03 -5.07
CA VAL A 16 -25.14 8.89 -5.96
C VAL A 16 -26.36 9.39 -5.20
N ASP A 17 -26.57 10.68 -5.20
CA ASP A 17 -27.76 11.28 -4.58
C ASP A 17 -28.94 11.23 -5.55
N ALA A 18 -29.75 10.19 -5.40
CA ALA A 18 -30.95 10.00 -6.19
C ALA A 18 -32.01 11.09 -5.95
N ALA A 19 -32.03 11.73 -4.76
CA ALA A 19 -32.98 12.80 -4.46
C ALA A 19 -32.67 14.04 -5.31
N SER A 20 -31.43 14.40 -5.51
CA SER A 20 -31.00 15.49 -6.39
C SER A 20 -31.44 15.26 -7.86
N LEU A 21 -31.46 14.00 -8.30
CA LEU A 21 -31.95 13.69 -9.64
C LEU A 21 -33.47 13.96 -9.79
N VAL A 22 -34.24 13.58 -8.77
CA VAL A 22 -35.72 13.77 -8.76
C VAL A 22 -36.07 15.25 -8.62
N GLU A 23 -35.39 15.99 -7.77
CA GLU A 23 -35.67 17.39 -7.46
C GLU A 23 -35.13 18.38 -8.48
N GLN A 24 -33.92 18.12 -8.98
CA GLN A 24 -33.15 19.08 -9.79
C GLN A 24 -32.82 18.58 -11.20
N GLY A 25 -33.15 17.32 -11.52
CA GLY A 25 -32.80 16.69 -12.80
C GLY A 25 -31.31 16.51 -13.03
N GLN A 26 -30.50 16.57 -11.96
CA GLN A 26 -29.03 16.46 -12.02
C GLN A 26 -28.54 15.34 -11.13
N TRP A 27 -27.63 14.53 -11.65
CA TRP A 27 -26.88 13.56 -10.87
C TRP A 27 -25.87 14.28 -9.97
N LYS A 28 -25.96 14.07 -8.68
CA LYS A 28 -24.97 14.51 -7.74
C LYS A 28 -24.23 13.30 -7.20
N GLU A 29 -22.95 13.23 -7.49
CA GLU A 29 -22.07 12.15 -7.05
C GLU A 29 -21.26 12.58 -5.83
N HIS A 30 -21.04 11.65 -4.92
CA HIS A 30 -20.13 11.82 -3.80
C HIS A 30 -18.95 10.85 -3.98
N SER A 31 -17.75 11.42 -4.18
CA SER A 31 -16.50 10.65 -4.34
C SER A 31 -16.20 9.81 -3.10
N GLY A 32 -15.95 8.51 -3.33
CA GLY A 32 -15.53 7.59 -2.28
C GLY A 32 -14.06 7.75 -1.90
N LEU A 33 -13.65 7.07 -0.81
CA LEU A 33 -12.27 7.12 -0.33
C LEU A 33 -11.28 6.54 -1.35
N LEU A 34 -11.67 5.53 -2.15
CA LEU A 34 -10.81 4.97 -3.19
C LEU A 34 -10.46 6.00 -4.27
N GLU A 35 -11.45 6.78 -4.73
CA GLU A 35 -11.24 7.86 -5.70
C GLU A 35 -10.39 8.98 -5.10
N GLN A 36 -10.67 9.37 -3.85
CA GLN A 36 -9.91 10.41 -3.14
C GLN A 36 -8.46 10.01 -2.86
N ALA A 37 -8.16 8.71 -2.75
CA ALA A 37 -6.81 8.20 -2.56
C ALA A 37 -5.99 8.16 -3.86
N HIS A 38 -6.59 8.46 -5.02
CA HIS A 38 -5.90 8.42 -6.31
C HIS A 38 -4.61 9.24 -6.31
N GLY A 39 -3.52 8.64 -6.75
CA GLY A 39 -2.18 9.24 -6.76
C GLY A 39 -1.47 9.26 -5.40
N GLY A 40 -2.09 8.73 -4.35
CA GLY A 40 -1.58 8.76 -2.97
C GLY A 40 -1.52 7.40 -2.29
N VAL A 41 -1.82 7.41 -0.99
CA VAL A 41 -1.83 6.23 -0.12
C VAL A 41 -3.22 6.09 0.49
N LEU A 42 -3.76 4.88 0.44
CA LEU A 42 -4.93 4.46 1.21
C LEU A 42 -4.44 3.62 2.40
N TYR A 43 -4.67 4.12 3.61
CA TYR A 43 -4.33 3.44 4.85
C TYR A 43 -5.59 2.84 5.46
N VAL A 44 -5.53 1.56 5.77
CA VAL A 44 -6.62 0.81 6.40
C VAL A 44 -6.11 0.27 7.72
N ASP A 45 -6.56 0.87 8.82
CA ASP A 45 -6.24 0.35 10.15
C ASP A 45 -7.11 -0.86 10.44
N GLU A 46 -6.50 -1.91 10.98
CA GLU A 46 -7.18 -3.16 11.32
C GLU A 46 -8.00 -3.73 10.12
N VAL A 47 -7.31 -3.94 9.00
CA VAL A 47 -7.95 -4.39 7.75
C VAL A 47 -8.72 -5.71 7.91
N ASN A 48 -8.35 -6.54 8.89
CA ASN A 48 -9.04 -7.79 9.26
C ASN A 48 -10.43 -7.57 9.88
N LEU A 49 -10.74 -6.35 10.34
CA LEU A 49 -12.06 -6.00 10.87
C LEU A 49 -13.02 -5.42 9.82
N LEU A 50 -12.52 -5.09 8.63
CA LEU A 50 -13.39 -4.70 7.54
C LEU A 50 -14.15 -5.92 6.98
N PRO A 51 -15.41 -5.73 6.53
CA PRO A 51 -16.13 -6.77 5.80
C PRO A 51 -15.33 -7.26 4.58
N ASP A 52 -15.23 -8.58 4.40
CA ASP A 52 -14.41 -9.19 3.34
C ASP A 52 -14.68 -8.63 1.95
N HIS A 53 -15.93 -8.36 1.61
CA HIS A 53 -16.29 -7.80 0.30
C HIS A 53 -15.72 -6.39 0.09
N LEU A 54 -15.54 -5.58 1.14
CA LEU A 54 -14.91 -4.27 1.06
C LEU A 54 -13.39 -4.39 0.93
N VAL A 55 -12.79 -5.36 1.61
CA VAL A 55 -11.37 -5.67 1.43
C VAL A 55 -11.12 -6.14 0.01
N ASP A 56 -11.93 -7.06 -0.53
CA ASP A 56 -11.83 -7.54 -1.91
C ASP A 56 -11.90 -6.38 -2.92
N GLN A 57 -12.91 -5.51 -2.81
CA GLN A 57 -13.07 -4.36 -3.70
C GLN A 57 -11.89 -3.39 -3.62
N THR A 58 -11.36 -3.18 -2.41
CA THR A 58 -10.20 -2.31 -2.19
C THR A 58 -8.94 -2.90 -2.84
N LEU A 59 -8.70 -4.21 -2.66
CA LEU A 59 -7.57 -4.92 -3.26
C LEU A 59 -7.69 -4.98 -4.80
N ASP A 60 -8.89 -5.19 -5.33
CA ASP A 60 -9.13 -5.17 -6.78
C ASP A 60 -8.86 -3.77 -7.36
N ALA A 61 -9.31 -2.72 -6.69
CA ALA A 61 -9.04 -1.34 -7.09
C ALA A 61 -7.53 -1.02 -7.04
N ALA A 62 -6.84 -1.43 -5.97
CA ALA A 62 -5.39 -1.24 -5.82
C ALA A 62 -4.60 -1.97 -6.93
N ALA A 63 -5.02 -3.19 -7.30
CA ALA A 63 -4.36 -4.00 -8.32
C ALA A 63 -4.61 -3.48 -9.75
N SER A 64 -5.85 -3.09 -10.06
CA SER A 64 -6.26 -2.64 -11.41
C SER A 64 -6.02 -1.15 -11.65
N GLY A 65 -5.92 -0.36 -10.59
CA GLY A 65 -5.85 1.11 -10.63
C GLY A 65 -7.17 1.78 -10.91
N ARG A 66 -8.28 1.04 -10.83
CA ARG A 66 -9.64 1.53 -11.10
C ARG A 66 -10.68 0.62 -10.47
N TYR A 67 -11.90 1.11 -10.28
CA TYR A 67 -13.07 0.33 -9.88
C TYR A 67 -14.31 0.80 -10.63
N ARG A 68 -15.37 -0.02 -10.60
CA ARG A 68 -16.65 0.32 -11.19
C ARG A 68 -17.64 0.69 -10.09
N LEU A 69 -18.19 1.89 -10.18
CA LEU A 69 -19.31 2.33 -9.35
C LEU A 69 -20.61 2.03 -10.07
N GLU A 70 -21.42 1.14 -9.51
CA GLU A 70 -22.75 0.77 -10.03
C GLU A 70 -23.79 1.11 -8.98
N ARG A 71 -24.57 2.18 -9.22
CA ARG A 71 -25.61 2.68 -8.30
C ARG A 71 -26.76 3.28 -9.08
N GLU A 72 -27.98 2.98 -8.68
CA GLU A 72 -29.24 3.58 -9.21
C GLU A 72 -29.32 3.60 -10.75
N GLY A 73 -28.79 2.56 -11.41
CA GLY A 73 -28.74 2.49 -12.88
C GLY A 73 -27.60 3.27 -13.52
N LEU A 74 -26.77 3.96 -12.74
CA LEU A 74 -25.50 4.54 -13.19
C LEU A 74 -24.41 3.47 -13.12
N SER A 75 -23.60 3.36 -14.18
CA SER A 75 -22.38 2.56 -14.21
C SER A 75 -21.23 3.42 -14.69
N ARG A 76 -20.24 3.66 -13.83
CA ARG A 76 -19.06 4.48 -14.10
C ARG A 76 -17.79 3.78 -13.71
N GLU A 77 -16.77 3.84 -14.56
CA GLU A 77 -15.41 3.45 -14.21
C GLU A 77 -14.69 4.64 -13.57
N VAL A 78 -14.07 4.41 -12.40
CA VAL A 78 -13.41 5.42 -11.58
C VAL A 78 -11.94 5.06 -11.43
N GLU A 79 -11.05 6.01 -11.71
CA GLU A 79 -9.62 5.83 -11.48
C GLU A 79 -9.28 5.84 -9.98
N ALA A 80 -8.53 4.82 -9.54
CA ALA A 80 -8.16 4.61 -8.15
C ALA A 80 -6.76 3.99 -8.02
N ARG A 81 -5.75 4.70 -8.52
CA ARG A 81 -4.34 4.28 -8.43
C ARG A 81 -3.75 4.80 -7.13
N PHE A 82 -3.59 3.94 -6.15
CA PHE A 82 -3.04 4.26 -4.83
C PHE A 82 -2.14 3.13 -4.32
N ILE A 83 -1.33 3.44 -3.32
CA ILE A 83 -0.63 2.44 -2.52
C ILE A 83 -1.55 2.05 -1.38
N LEU A 84 -1.87 0.76 -1.27
CA LEU A 84 -2.64 0.24 -0.14
C LEU A 84 -1.68 -0.15 0.98
N VAL A 85 -1.93 0.37 2.18
CA VAL A 85 -1.26 -0.02 3.42
C VAL A 85 -2.33 -0.47 4.40
N GLY A 86 -2.27 -1.74 4.80
CA GLY A 86 -3.16 -2.30 5.81
C GLY A 86 -2.37 -2.70 7.05
N THR A 87 -2.90 -2.40 8.22
CA THR A 87 -2.43 -2.99 9.48
C THR A 87 -3.39 -4.08 9.91
N MET A 88 -2.90 -5.02 10.68
CA MET A 88 -3.76 -5.97 11.38
C MET A 88 -3.11 -6.40 12.70
N ASN A 89 -3.94 -6.70 13.67
CA ASN A 89 -3.56 -7.39 14.89
C ASN A 89 -4.00 -8.87 14.79
N PRO A 90 -3.05 -9.83 14.74
CA PRO A 90 -3.42 -11.26 14.67
C PRO A 90 -4.26 -11.75 15.84
N GLU A 91 -4.22 -11.06 16.99
CA GLU A 91 -5.05 -11.41 18.16
C GLU A 91 -6.55 -11.12 17.94
N GLU A 92 -6.88 -10.22 17.03
CA GLU A 92 -8.26 -9.82 16.69
C GLU A 92 -8.86 -10.63 15.53
N GLY A 93 -8.07 -11.51 14.95
CA GLY A 93 -8.44 -12.39 13.86
C GLY A 93 -7.53 -12.25 12.65
N ASP A 94 -7.53 -13.29 11.84
CA ASP A 94 -6.71 -13.38 10.64
C ASP A 94 -7.49 -12.92 9.40
N LEU A 95 -6.77 -12.36 8.44
CA LEU A 95 -7.28 -12.22 7.06
C LEU A 95 -7.44 -13.60 6.44
N ARG A 96 -8.50 -13.78 5.67
CA ARG A 96 -8.63 -15.00 4.87
C ARG A 96 -7.41 -15.17 3.97
N PRO A 97 -6.90 -16.40 3.79
CA PRO A 97 -5.71 -16.65 2.96
C PRO A 97 -5.81 -16.05 1.55
N GLN A 98 -7.00 -16.06 0.97
CA GLN A 98 -7.26 -15.48 -0.36
C GLN A 98 -7.09 -13.95 -0.41
N LEU A 99 -7.36 -13.24 0.69
CA LEU A 99 -7.14 -11.79 0.81
C LEU A 99 -5.67 -11.49 1.09
N LEU A 100 -5.07 -12.29 2.00
CA LEU A 100 -3.65 -12.15 2.34
C LEU A 100 -2.75 -12.34 1.11
N ASP A 101 -3.03 -13.31 0.25
CA ASP A 101 -2.32 -13.58 -0.99
C ASP A 101 -2.32 -12.40 -1.99
N ARG A 102 -3.21 -11.44 -1.82
CA ARG A 102 -3.28 -10.24 -2.67
C ARG A 102 -2.39 -9.10 -2.20
N PHE A 103 -1.91 -9.13 -0.95
CA PHE A 103 -0.88 -8.22 -0.47
C PHE A 103 0.49 -8.67 -0.98
N THR A 104 1.24 -7.77 -1.59
CA THR A 104 2.56 -8.09 -2.16
C THR A 104 3.63 -8.21 -1.07
N HIS A 105 3.48 -7.49 0.02
CA HIS A 105 4.42 -7.43 1.13
C HIS A 105 3.70 -7.62 2.45
N GLY A 106 4.35 -8.32 3.38
CA GLY A 106 3.91 -8.45 4.76
C GLY A 106 5.09 -8.23 5.71
N VAL A 107 4.91 -7.35 6.68
CA VAL A 107 5.95 -7.05 7.68
C VAL A 107 5.41 -7.32 9.07
N LEU A 108 6.09 -8.21 9.79
CA LEU A 108 5.78 -8.45 11.20
C LEU A 108 6.49 -7.41 12.07
N ILE A 109 5.70 -6.54 12.71
CA ILE A 109 6.22 -5.60 13.70
C ILE A 109 6.41 -6.34 15.02
N ARG A 110 7.63 -6.27 15.55
CA ARG A 110 7.98 -6.86 16.86
C ARG A 110 8.17 -5.75 17.87
N ASP A 111 7.63 -5.93 19.07
CA ASP A 111 7.74 -4.97 20.18
C ASP A 111 8.99 -5.19 21.05
N GLU A 112 10.02 -5.81 20.50
CA GLU A 112 11.28 -6.08 21.21
C GLU A 112 12.20 -4.87 21.08
N TYR A 113 11.98 -3.86 21.93
CA TYR A 113 12.84 -2.69 22.03
C TYR A 113 13.73 -2.79 23.27
N THR A 114 15.01 -2.45 23.12
CA THR A 114 15.92 -2.24 24.24
C THR A 114 15.45 -1.04 25.09
N ALA A 115 15.94 -0.96 26.33
CA ALA A 115 15.63 0.18 27.20
C ALA A 115 16.11 1.52 26.61
N GLU A 116 17.21 1.51 25.86
CA GLU A 116 17.75 2.68 25.15
C GLU A 116 16.79 3.16 24.07
N GLU A 117 16.39 2.27 23.15
CA GLU A 117 15.45 2.57 22.07
C GLU A 117 14.10 3.07 22.61
N ARG A 118 13.56 2.42 23.65
CA ARG A 118 12.32 2.88 24.31
C ARG A 118 12.47 4.32 24.84
N ARG A 119 13.60 4.65 25.46
CA ARG A 119 13.88 6.00 25.97
C ARG A 119 13.91 7.02 24.83
N GLU A 120 14.55 6.69 23.72
CA GLU A 120 14.60 7.56 22.54
C GLU A 120 13.24 7.77 21.90
N ILE A 121 12.43 6.71 21.76
CA ILE A 121 11.05 6.79 21.26
C ILE A 121 10.20 7.73 22.14
N VAL A 122 10.24 7.53 23.47
CA VAL A 122 9.49 8.36 24.42
C VAL A 122 9.95 9.81 24.34
N ARG A 123 11.26 10.06 24.29
CA ARG A 123 11.82 11.41 24.16
C ARG A 123 11.32 12.10 22.90
N ALA A 124 11.46 11.43 21.74
CA ALA A 124 11.02 11.99 20.46
C ALA A 124 9.51 12.27 20.45
N ARG A 125 8.72 11.41 21.07
CA ARG A 125 7.28 11.59 21.18
C ARG A 125 6.92 12.80 22.03
N MET A 126 7.56 12.98 23.19
CA MET A 126 7.35 14.13 24.06
C MET A 126 7.77 15.45 23.40
N GLU A 127 8.93 15.47 22.73
CA GLU A 127 9.39 16.63 21.97
C GLU A 127 8.40 17.03 20.87
N PHE A 128 7.82 16.03 20.19
CA PHE A 128 6.79 16.28 19.17
C PHE A 128 5.49 16.83 19.79
N GLU A 129 5.07 16.34 20.95
CA GLU A 129 3.84 16.82 21.65
C GLU A 129 4.01 18.25 22.14
N ASP A 130 5.17 18.57 22.72
CA ASP A 130 5.44 19.90 23.28
C ASP A 130 5.70 20.94 22.17
N HIS A 131 6.44 20.59 21.13
CA HIS A 131 6.89 21.52 20.08
C HIS A 131 6.76 20.93 18.66
N PRO A 132 5.54 20.63 18.15
CA PRO A 132 5.36 19.89 16.90
C PRO A 132 5.92 20.60 15.66
N GLN A 133 5.95 21.93 15.64
CA GLN A 133 6.52 22.69 14.51
C GLN A 133 8.04 22.67 14.51
N ASP A 134 8.67 22.80 15.67
CA ASP A 134 10.13 22.76 15.78
C ASP A 134 10.66 21.37 15.46
N PHE A 135 9.98 20.33 15.95
CA PHE A 135 10.28 18.95 15.61
C PHE A 135 10.20 18.68 14.10
N ARG A 136 9.13 19.16 13.43
CA ARG A 136 9.02 19.04 11.96
C ARG A 136 10.10 19.82 11.23
N ASN A 137 10.48 20.99 11.71
CA ASN A 137 11.54 21.80 11.10
C ASN A 137 12.90 21.14 11.24
N LEU A 138 13.18 20.49 12.36
CA LEU A 138 14.41 19.74 12.62
C LEU A 138 14.59 18.61 11.59
N HIS A 139 13.52 17.90 11.27
CA HIS A 139 13.54 16.77 10.33
C HIS A 139 13.26 17.15 8.86
N ARG A 140 13.05 18.45 8.57
CA ARG A 140 12.70 18.91 7.22
C ARG A 140 13.74 18.51 6.16
N THR A 141 15.00 18.77 6.43
CA THR A 141 16.10 18.49 5.49
C THR A 141 16.21 17.00 5.19
N GLU A 142 16.06 16.15 6.20
CA GLU A 142 16.06 14.70 6.04
C GLU A 142 14.90 14.22 5.17
N LEU A 143 13.69 14.76 5.40
CA LEU A 143 12.51 14.45 4.59
C LEU A 143 12.65 14.95 3.13
N GLU A 144 13.28 16.09 2.91
CA GLU A 144 13.57 16.60 1.56
C GLU A 144 14.55 15.68 0.82
N HIS A 145 15.64 15.27 1.46
CA HIS A 145 16.58 14.29 0.88
C HIS A 145 15.90 12.95 0.58
N LEU A 146 15.02 12.47 1.48
CA LEU A 146 14.26 11.23 1.24
C LEU A 146 13.35 11.36 0.01
N ARG A 147 12.67 12.50 -0.15
CA ARG A 147 11.83 12.78 -1.33
C ARG A 147 12.64 12.80 -2.61
N GLU A 148 13.81 13.43 -2.61
CA GLU A 148 14.71 13.47 -3.75
C GLU A 148 15.16 12.05 -4.12
N ARG A 149 15.61 11.26 -3.16
CA ARG A 149 16.00 9.85 -3.39
C ARG A 149 14.86 9.01 -3.97
N ILE A 150 13.63 9.17 -3.45
CA ILE A 150 12.44 8.49 -4.00
C ILE A 150 12.23 8.89 -5.46
N GLN A 151 12.32 10.17 -5.77
CA GLN A 151 12.11 10.67 -7.12
C GLN A 151 13.18 10.17 -8.11
N GLU A 152 14.44 10.15 -7.69
CA GLU A 152 15.53 9.57 -8.47
C GLU A 152 15.32 8.08 -8.72
N ALA A 153 15.01 7.32 -7.67
CA ALA A 153 14.73 5.88 -7.78
C ALA A 153 13.55 5.60 -8.73
N ARG A 154 12.46 6.38 -8.64
CA ARG A 154 11.31 6.28 -9.57
C ARG A 154 11.71 6.54 -11.02
N THR A 155 12.59 7.48 -11.26
CA THR A 155 13.09 7.79 -12.62
C THR A 155 13.93 6.63 -13.17
N ARG A 156 14.82 6.07 -12.35
CA ARG A 156 15.69 4.95 -12.70
C ARG A 156 14.94 3.63 -12.89
N LEU A 157 13.84 3.42 -12.16
CA LEU A 157 13.10 2.16 -12.11
C LEU A 157 12.78 1.58 -13.51
N LYS A 158 12.53 2.43 -14.51
CA LYS A 158 12.21 2.00 -15.87
C LYS A 158 13.41 1.39 -16.62
N SER A 159 14.63 1.76 -16.25
CA SER A 159 15.88 1.29 -16.88
C SER A 159 16.51 0.09 -16.18
N ILE A 160 16.09 -0.24 -14.94
CA ILE A 160 16.65 -1.36 -14.19
C ILE A 160 16.40 -2.68 -14.90
N ARG A 161 17.47 -3.41 -15.12
CA ARG A 161 17.44 -4.71 -15.80
C ARG A 161 17.36 -5.86 -14.81
N ILE A 162 16.54 -6.84 -15.14
CA ILE A 162 16.50 -8.16 -14.50
C ILE A 162 17.06 -9.15 -15.50
N LEU A 163 18.12 -9.83 -15.14
CA LEU A 163 18.76 -10.84 -15.98
C LEU A 163 17.93 -12.12 -16.02
N GLU A 164 18.10 -12.91 -17.06
CA GLU A 164 17.36 -14.18 -17.20
C GLU A 164 17.70 -15.17 -16.09
N GLU A 165 18.95 -15.27 -15.70
CA GLU A 165 19.40 -16.10 -14.57
C GLU A 165 18.68 -15.77 -13.26
N GLN A 166 18.39 -14.48 -13.00
CA GLN A 166 17.64 -14.04 -11.83
C GLN A 166 16.17 -14.45 -11.88
N ARG A 167 15.54 -14.41 -13.06
CA ARG A 167 14.17 -14.92 -13.24
C ARG A 167 14.10 -16.42 -13.00
N VAL A 168 15.06 -17.18 -13.55
CA VAL A 168 15.17 -18.62 -13.33
C VAL A 168 15.33 -18.92 -11.83
N SER A 169 16.29 -18.27 -11.15
CA SER A 169 16.52 -18.45 -9.72
C SER A 169 15.28 -18.18 -8.89
N VAL A 170 14.54 -17.09 -9.17
CA VAL A 170 13.29 -16.77 -8.45
C VAL A 170 12.22 -17.83 -8.69
N SER A 171 12.04 -18.30 -9.93
CA SER A 171 11.04 -19.34 -10.25
C SER A 171 11.40 -20.70 -9.63
N GLU A 172 12.68 -21.09 -9.64
CA GLU A 172 13.14 -22.33 -9.00
C GLU A 172 12.92 -22.28 -7.48
N ARG A 173 13.22 -21.14 -6.83
CA ARG A 173 12.98 -20.95 -5.40
C ARG A 173 11.49 -20.99 -5.07
N ALA A 174 10.63 -20.30 -5.82
CA ALA A 174 9.18 -20.33 -5.63
C ALA A 174 8.63 -21.77 -5.77
N ALA A 175 9.06 -22.50 -6.79
CA ALA A 175 8.69 -23.90 -6.99
C ALA A 175 9.15 -24.79 -5.83
N SER A 176 10.38 -24.59 -5.32
CA SER A 176 10.91 -25.37 -4.17
C SER A 176 10.14 -25.11 -2.87
N MET A 177 9.55 -23.92 -2.72
CA MET A 177 8.70 -23.54 -1.60
C MET A 177 7.25 -24.00 -1.77
N GLY A 178 6.88 -24.55 -2.93
CA GLY A 178 5.51 -24.99 -3.22
C GLY A 178 4.51 -23.85 -3.37
N LEU A 179 4.95 -22.66 -3.76
CA LEU A 179 4.08 -21.51 -3.94
C LEU A 179 3.18 -21.71 -5.17
N GLU A 180 1.90 -21.40 -5.02
CA GLU A 180 0.91 -21.50 -6.08
C GLU A 180 0.80 -20.19 -6.88
N GLY A 181 0.73 -20.30 -8.21
CA GLY A 181 0.62 -19.15 -9.09
C GLY A 181 1.94 -18.39 -9.26
N ILE A 182 1.88 -17.20 -9.85
CA ILE A 182 3.06 -16.39 -10.23
C ILE A 182 3.14 -15.04 -9.49
N ARG A 183 2.25 -14.81 -8.51
CA ARG A 183 2.20 -13.52 -7.80
C ARG A 183 3.45 -13.27 -6.97
N ALA A 184 3.92 -14.31 -6.28
CA ALA A 184 5.12 -14.21 -5.44
C ALA A 184 6.35 -13.85 -6.28
N GLU A 185 6.60 -14.55 -7.39
CA GLU A 185 7.73 -14.27 -8.29
C GLU A 185 7.67 -12.84 -8.85
N LEU A 186 6.47 -12.40 -9.28
CA LEU A 186 6.29 -11.03 -9.76
C LEU A 186 6.51 -10.01 -8.65
N GLY A 187 6.07 -10.31 -7.42
CA GLY A 187 6.29 -9.48 -6.23
C GLY A 187 7.78 -9.33 -5.96
N VAL A 188 8.50 -10.45 -5.83
CA VAL A 188 9.94 -10.48 -5.59
C VAL A 188 10.72 -9.73 -6.65
N LEU A 189 10.47 -10.00 -7.93
CA LEU A 189 11.18 -9.33 -9.03
C LEU A 189 10.91 -7.82 -9.08
N ARG A 190 9.67 -7.38 -8.79
CA ARG A 190 9.34 -5.96 -8.71
C ARG A 190 10.01 -5.28 -7.53
N THR A 191 10.01 -5.92 -6.37
CA THR A 191 10.66 -5.43 -5.15
C THR A 191 12.16 -5.32 -5.34
N ALA A 192 12.80 -6.36 -5.88
CA ALA A 192 14.24 -6.33 -6.18
C ALA A 192 14.62 -5.20 -7.17
N ARG A 193 13.77 -4.93 -8.18
CA ARG A 193 13.95 -3.75 -9.05
C ARG A 193 13.86 -2.43 -8.28
N CYS A 194 12.94 -2.32 -7.35
CA CYS A 194 12.82 -1.14 -6.51
C CYS A 194 14.06 -0.98 -5.59
N ALA A 195 14.57 -2.07 -5.03
CA ALA A 195 15.78 -2.08 -4.20
C ALA A 195 17.01 -1.63 -5.00
N ALA A 196 17.21 -2.17 -6.21
CA ALA A 196 18.28 -1.74 -7.11
C ALA A 196 18.17 -0.25 -7.48
N ALA A 197 16.96 0.22 -7.83
CA ALA A 197 16.71 1.64 -8.13
C ALA A 197 17.01 2.54 -6.93
N TRP A 198 16.62 2.12 -5.73
CA TRP A 198 16.87 2.82 -4.47
C TRP A 198 18.36 2.93 -4.13
N ARG A 199 19.11 1.90 -4.44
CA ARG A 199 20.57 1.85 -4.26
C ARG A 199 21.31 2.66 -5.33
N GLY A 200 20.69 2.91 -6.47
CA GLY A 200 21.24 3.69 -7.58
C GLY A 200 21.94 2.86 -8.65
N ASP A 201 21.73 1.55 -8.67
CA ASP A 201 22.31 0.61 -9.63
C ASP A 201 21.44 0.48 -10.90
N ASP A 202 22.03 -0.05 -11.99
CA ASP A 202 21.36 -0.23 -13.28
C ASP A 202 20.79 -1.64 -13.47
N SER A 203 21.06 -2.54 -12.54
CA SER A 203 20.59 -3.92 -12.56
C SER A 203 20.35 -4.48 -11.16
N VAL A 204 19.45 -5.43 -11.07
CA VAL A 204 19.20 -6.21 -9.86
C VAL A 204 20.42 -7.07 -9.55
N ASN A 205 20.73 -7.26 -8.28
CA ASN A 205 21.75 -8.19 -7.79
C ASN A 205 21.15 -9.21 -6.81
N GLU A 206 21.97 -10.15 -6.34
CA GLU A 206 21.55 -11.23 -5.43
C GLU A 206 21.02 -10.68 -4.09
N SER A 207 21.66 -9.64 -3.55
CA SER A 207 21.20 -9.01 -2.29
C SER A 207 19.79 -8.41 -2.41
N ASP A 208 19.44 -7.84 -3.59
CA ASP A 208 18.11 -7.31 -3.83
C ASP A 208 17.04 -8.41 -3.83
N LEU A 209 17.37 -9.57 -4.42
CA LEU A 209 16.48 -10.74 -4.42
C LEU A 209 16.31 -11.28 -3.00
N GLU A 210 17.41 -11.43 -2.24
CA GLU A 210 17.35 -11.92 -0.86
C GLU A 210 16.56 -10.96 0.06
N GLU A 211 16.68 -9.65 -0.13
CA GLU A 211 15.90 -8.66 0.60
C GLU A 211 14.42 -8.73 0.21
N ALA A 212 14.13 -8.87 -1.09
CA ALA A 212 12.77 -9.00 -1.58
C ALA A 212 12.04 -10.26 -1.08
N TRP A 213 12.77 -11.35 -0.83
CA TRP A 213 12.21 -12.59 -0.27
C TRP A 213 11.87 -12.50 1.24
N LYS A 214 12.32 -11.48 1.94
CA LYS A 214 12.03 -11.27 3.36
C LYS A 214 10.76 -10.48 3.61
N LEU A 215 10.25 -9.84 2.58
CA LEU A 215 9.05 -9.00 2.61
C LEU A 215 7.81 -9.75 2.12
#